data_aa48457a37a534fc9d51c3a5a1133d05
#
_entry.id   aa48457a37a534fc9d51c3a5a1133d05
#
_cell.length_a   1.000
_cell.length_b   1.000
_cell.length_c   1.000
_cell.angle_alpha   90.00
_cell.angle_beta   90.00
_cell.angle_gamma   90.00
#
_symmetry.space_group_name_H-M   'P 1'
#
loop_
_entity.id
_entity.type
_entity.pdbx_description
1 polymer ?
#
loop_
_entity_poly.entity_id
_entity_poly.type
_entity_poly.pdbx_seq_one_letter_code
_entity_poly.pdbx_strand_id
1 'polypeptide(L)' 'MDMRKLVGDDCAKIRKREGLTQEQLAERSGLTQQYLSDLERAKRNPTIVTIYEIALALEVSHLDLVQP' A
#
# COMPACT_ATOMS: atom_id res chain seq x y z
N MET A 1 15.61 8.76 6.10
CA MET A 1 14.22 8.22 6.02
C MET A 1 14.22 7.02 5.07
N ASP A 2 13.59 5.93 5.49
CA ASP A 2 13.43 4.76 4.62
C ASP A 2 12.05 4.83 3.96
N MET A 3 12.01 5.15 2.67
CA MET A 3 10.77 5.29 1.93
C MET A 3 9.99 3.97 1.82
N ARG A 4 10.70 2.85 1.79
CA ARG A 4 10.01 1.56 1.72
C ARG A 4 9.22 1.30 3.01
N LYS A 5 9.84 1.62 4.14
CA LYS A 5 9.18 1.47 5.44
C LYS A 5 8.01 2.45 5.56
N LEU A 6 8.21 3.69 5.13
CA LEU A 6 7.17 4.71 5.19
C LEU A 6 5.93 4.29 4.39
N VAL A 7 6.13 3.91 3.13
CA VAL A 7 5.02 3.51 2.26
C VAL A 7 4.36 2.24 2.77
N GLY A 8 5.15 1.27 3.22
CA GLY A 8 4.61 0.03 3.77
C GLY A 8 3.76 0.27 5.01
N ASP A 9 4.24 1.10 5.93
CA ASP A 9 3.51 1.43 7.16
C ASP A 9 2.22 2.19 6.84
N ASP A 10 2.28 3.17 5.93
CA ASP A 10 1.11 3.96 5.55
C ASP A 10 0.07 3.07 4.85
N CYS A 11 0.52 2.19 3.98
CA CYS A 11 -0.37 1.25 3.29
C CYS A 11 -1.10 0.35 4.29
N ALA A 12 -0.38 -0.25 5.21
CA ALA A 12 -0.97 -1.15 6.21
C ALA A 12 -1.95 -0.39 7.11
N LYS A 13 -1.57 0.81 7.52
CA LYS A 13 -2.40 1.65 8.39
C LYS A 13 -3.73 2.00 7.72
N ILE A 14 -3.68 2.48 6.50
CA ILE A 14 -4.89 2.88 5.77
C ILE A 14 -5.73 1.65 5.44
N ARG A 15 -5.09 0.56 5.00
CA ARG A 15 -5.79 -0.68 4.68
C ARG A 15 -6.62 -1.16 5.90
N LYS A 16 -5.98 -1.20 7.07
CA LYS A 16 -6.64 -1.63 8.31
C LYS A 16 -7.75 -0.66 8.72
N ARG A 17 -7.51 0.64 8.55
CA ARG A 17 -8.50 1.66 8.85
C ARG A 17 -9.77 1.46 7.99
N GLU A 18 -9.58 1.03 6.73
CA GLU A 18 -10.69 0.78 5.81
C GLU A 18 -11.29 -0.62 5.99
N GLY A 19 -10.79 -1.39 6.94
CA GLY A 19 -11.32 -2.71 7.23
C GLY A 19 -10.98 -3.78 6.20
N LEU A 20 -9.91 -3.58 5.43
CA LEU A 20 -9.54 -4.49 4.35
C LEU A 20 -8.41 -5.43 4.77
N THR A 21 -8.49 -6.68 4.32
CA THR A 21 -7.37 -7.61 4.40
C THR A 21 -6.42 -7.34 3.24
N GLN A 22 -5.19 -7.88 3.33
CA GLN A 22 -4.25 -7.79 2.21
C GLN A 22 -4.83 -8.44 0.95
N GLU A 23 -5.53 -9.56 1.11
CA GLU A 23 -6.16 -10.25 0.00
C GLU A 23 -7.22 -9.38 -0.68
N GLN A 24 -8.04 -8.70 0.11
CA GLN A 24 -9.06 -7.80 -0.43
C GLN A 24 -8.45 -6.62 -1.16
N LEU A 25 -7.39 -6.05 -0.61
CA LEU A 25 -6.69 -4.94 -1.27
C LEU A 25 -6.02 -5.42 -2.56
N ALA A 26 -5.44 -6.61 -2.55
CA ALA A 26 -4.84 -7.19 -3.75
C ALA A 26 -5.87 -7.30 -4.86
N GLU A 27 -7.06 -7.81 -4.52
CA GLU A 27 -8.15 -7.96 -5.48
C GLU A 27 -8.57 -6.61 -6.07
N ARG A 28 -8.70 -5.59 -5.23
CA ARG A 28 -9.12 -4.25 -5.67
C ARG A 28 -8.06 -3.54 -6.51
N SER A 29 -6.79 -3.74 -6.18
CA SER A 29 -5.69 -3.01 -6.82
C SER A 29 -5.12 -3.70 -8.06
N GLY A 30 -5.47 -4.98 -8.26
CA GLY A 30 -4.87 -5.76 -9.33
C GLY A 30 -3.47 -6.28 -8.99
N LEU A 31 -3.02 -6.08 -7.76
CA LEU A 31 -1.73 -6.60 -7.28
C LEU A 31 -1.93 -7.95 -6.62
N THR A 32 -0.81 -8.65 -6.35
CA THR A 32 -0.90 -9.92 -5.63
C THR A 32 -0.84 -9.69 -4.13
N GLN A 33 -1.39 -10.62 -3.36
CA GLN A 33 -1.28 -10.56 -1.91
C GLN A 33 0.19 -10.64 -1.47
N GLN A 34 0.99 -11.46 -2.15
CA GLN A 34 2.41 -11.58 -1.85
C GLN A 34 3.12 -10.24 -2.02
N TYR A 35 2.80 -9.52 -3.10
CA TYR A 35 3.38 -8.20 -3.32
C TYR A 35 3.03 -7.25 -2.18
N LEU A 36 1.76 -7.20 -1.78
CA LEU A 36 1.32 -6.33 -0.69
C LEU A 36 1.94 -6.72 0.64
N SER A 37 2.06 -8.02 0.90
CA SER A 37 2.73 -8.50 2.10
C SER A 37 4.18 -8.01 2.16
N ASP A 38 4.90 -8.14 1.05
CA ASP A 38 6.29 -7.69 0.95
C ASP A 38 6.39 -6.17 1.07
N LEU A 39 5.46 -5.44 0.46
CA LEU A 39 5.40 -3.99 0.52
C LEU A 39 5.22 -3.52 1.98
N GLU A 40 4.28 -4.11 2.69
CA GLU A 40 4.00 -3.72 4.07
C GLU A 40 5.13 -4.09 5.03
N ARG A 41 6.01 -5.03 4.64
CA ARG A 41 7.19 -5.39 5.41
C ARG A 41 8.44 -4.65 4.96
N ALA A 42 8.28 -3.64 4.12
CA ALA A 42 9.38 -2.82 3.60
C ALA A 42 10.40 -3.61 2.76
N LYS A 43 9.95 -4.67 2.10
CA LYS A 43 10.79 -5.52 1.24
C LYS A 43 10.68 -5.17 -0.24
N ARG A 44 9.91 -4.16 -0.58
CA ARG A 44 9.71 -3.72 -1.96
C ARG A 44 9.93 -2.22 -2.09
N ASN A 45 10.45 -1.82 -3.24
CA ASN A 45 10.49 -0.42 -3.67
C ASN A 45 9.33 -0.20 -4.63
N PRO A 46 8.18 0.31 -4.17
CA PRO A 46 7.06 0.51 -5.09
C PRO A 46 7.38 1.62 -6.08
N THR A 47 6.90 1.44 -7.30
CA THR A 47 6.96 2.52 -8.29
C THR A 47 5.86 3.51 -7.95
N ILE A 48 5.95 4.71 -8.54
CA ILE A 48 4.92 5.71 -8.36
C ILE A 48 3.58 5.23 -8.93
N VAL A 49 3.64 4.42 -9.99
CA VAL A 49 2.44 3.82 -10.59
C VAL A 49 1.77 2.86 -9.60
N THR A 50 2.56 2.01 -8.94
CA THR A 50 2.02 1.08 -7.94
C THR A 50 1.41 1.82 -6.76
N ILE A 51 2.06 2.88 -6.28
CA ILE A 51 1.53 3.70 -5.20
C ILE A 51 0.18 4.28 -5.61
N TYR A 52 0.07 4.77 -6.84
CA TYR A 52 -1.16 5.34 -7.34
C TYR A 52 -2.28 4.28 -7.44
N GLU A 53 -1.94 3.08 -7.91
CA GLU A 53 -2.90 1.99 -8.00
C GLU A 53 -3.45 1.58 -6.63
N ILE A 54 -2.57 1.54 -5.62
CA ILE A 54 -2.98 1.24 -4.25
C ILE A 54 -3.87 2.35 -3.70
N ALA A 55 -3.50 3.60 -3.95
CA ALA A 55 -4.28 4.75 -3.50
C ALA A 55 -5.69 4.73 -4.08
N LEU A 56 -5.83 4.43 -5.38
CA LEU A 56 -7.13 4.30 -6.02
C LEU A 56 -7.97 3.21 -5.37
N ALA A 57 -7.34 2.06 -5.10
CA ALA A 57 -8.03 0.93 -4.47
C ALA A 57 -8.49 1.24 -3.05
N LEU A 58 -7.73 2.07 -2.33
CA LEU A 58 -8.06 2.49 -0.97
C LEU A 58 -8.94 3.75 -0.94
N GLU A 59 -9.20 4.35 -2.10
CA GLU A 59 -9.98 5.58 -2.24
C GLU A 59 -9.37 6.75 -1.45
N VAL A 60 -8.04 6.86 -1.50
CA VAL A 60 -7.30 7.95 -0.85
C VAL A 60 -6.37 8.60 -1.87
N SER A 61 -5.78 9.74 -1.49
CA SER A 61 -4.74 10.37 -2.30
C SER A 61 -3.45 9.56 -2.21
N HIS A 62 -2.69 9.51 -3.31
CA HIS A 62 -1.37 8.88 -3.28
C HIS A 62 -0.46 9.56 -2.25
N LEU A 63 -0.72 10.82 -1.91
CA LEU A 63 0.04 11.53 -0.88
C LEU A 63 -0.15 10.91 0.50
N ASP A 64 -1.28 10.27 0.75
CA ASP A 64 -1.54 9.61 2.03
C ASP A 64 -0.64 8.39 2.25
N LEU A 65 -0.07 7.83 1.17
CA LEU A 65 0.82 6.68 1.24
C LEU A 65 2.28 7.06 1.45
N VAL A 66 2.57 8.35 1.48
CA VAL A 66 3.94 8.86 1.70
C VAL A 66 3.98 9.86 2.86
N GLN A 67 3.08 9.71 3.83
CA GLN A 67 3.01 10.58 5.00
C GLN A 67 3.98 10.09 6.08
N PRO A 68 4.92 10.94 6.49
CA PRO A 68 5.85 10.60 7.57
C PRO A 68 5.15 10.36 8.90
#